data_91aa62618e9bf884ec172117beab828c
#
_entry.id   91aa62618e9bf884ec172117beab828c
#
_cell.length_a   1.000
_cell.length_b   1.000
_cell.length_c   1.000
_cell.angle_alpha   90.00
_cell.angle_beta   90.00
_cell.angle_gamma   90.00
#
_symmetry.space_group_name_H-M   'P 1'
#
loop_
_entity.id
_entity.type
_entity.pdbx_description
1 polymer ?
#
loop_
_entity_poly.entity_id
_entity_poly.type
_entity_poly.pdbx_seq_one_letter_code
_entity_poly.pdbx_strand_id
1 'polypeptide(L)'
;MVRVMAYIYYALVAVAYSGDFDDTVLARHTCLVWYLLMLSLLLTATYIAHAVYVSDGIPESVSAHVYRHGMSRRWYYTAWMWVLSLTFAPALFLLTPYEFDGAPHVLVTSLLLTSVLPLIEREGHGWHRASTVLSAVACTACVYIVCKEWLILWMPAVATGMYFNSRLPFIVQVTCVSSLLGSLITRMIVLLP
;
A
#
# COMPACT_ATOMS: atom_id res chain seq x y z
N MET A 1 13.07 -7.10 -15.89
CA MET A 1 12.23 -7.16 -14.68
C MET A 1 11.16 -6.06 -14.69
N VAL A 2 11.50 -4.76 -14.80
CA VAL A 2 10.52 -3.64 -14.79
C VAL A 2 9.43 -3.78 -15.86
N ARG A 3 9.78 -4.15 -17.11
CA ARG A 3 8.80 -4.35 -18.19
C ARG A 3 7.82 -5.49 -17.91
N VAL A 4 8.28 -6.59 -17.34
CA VAL A 4 7.42 -7.74 -17.00
C VAL A 4 6.43 -7.36 -15.91
N MET A 5 6.86 -6.63 -14.88
CA MET A 5 6.00 -6.14 -13.82
C MET A 5 4.98 -5.11 -14.31
N ALA A 6 5.39 -4.22 -15.23
CA ALA A 6 4.46 -3.31 -15.89
C ALA A 6 3.38 -4.08 -16.69
N TYR A 7 3.77 -5.12 -17.42
CA TYR A 7 2.80 -5.97 -18.13
C TYR A 7 1.84 -6.69 -17.19
N ILE A 8 2.34 -7.24 -16.07
CA ILE A 8 1.49 -7.87 -15.06
C ILE A 8 0.52 -6.84 -14.47
N TYR A 9 1.01 -5.64 -14.13
CA TYR A 9 0.19 -4.55 -13.63
C TYR A 9 -0.90 -4.15 -14.63
N TYR A 10 -0.54 -3.89 -15.89
CA TYR A 10 -1.52 -3.54 -16.92
C TYR A 10 -2.49 -4.68 -17.23
N ALA A 11 -2.04 -5.93 -17.18
CA ALA A 11 -2.92 -7.09 -17.35
C ALA A 11 -3.93 -7.19 -16.20
N LEU A 12 -3.50 -6.98 -14.94
CA LEU A 12 -4.40 -6.98 -13.79
C LEU A 12 -5.39 -5.81 -13.83
N VAL A 13 -4.93 -4.63 -14.24
CA VAL A 13 -5.78 -3.45 -14.44
C VAL A 13 -6.75 -3.70 -15.60
N ALA A 14 -6.30 -4.22 -16.74
CA ALA A 14 -7.16 -4.53 -17.87
C ALA A 14 -8.24 -5.56 -17.51
N VAL A 15 -7.89 -6.57 -16.71
CA VAL A 15 -8.84 -7.55 -16.19
C VAL A 15 -9.86 -6.88 -15.26
N ALA A 16 -9.44 -5.95 -14.41
CA ALA A 16 -10.35 -5.22 -13.52
C ALA A 16 -11.30 -4.25 -14.27
N TYR A 17 -10.90 -3.75 -15.44
CA TYR A 17 -11.67 -2.76 -16.22
C TYR A 17 -12.36 -3.32 -17.49
N SER A 18 -12.16 -4.59 -17.86
CA SER A 18 -12.84 -5.17 -19.02
C SER A 18 -14.32 -5.45 -18.68
N GLY A 19 -15.17 -4.50 -19.03
CA GLY A 19 -16.59 -4.43 -18.62
C GLY A 19 -17.57 -5.42 -19.25
N ASP A 20 -17.12 -6.48 -19.94
CA ASP A 20 -17.97 -7.56 -20.48
C ASP A 20 -17.74 -8.86 -19.72
N PHE A 21 -18.21 -8.92 -18.47
CA PHE A 21 -18.10 -10.14 -17.68
C PHE A 21 -19.44 -10.86 -17.54
N ASP A 22 -19.50 -12.08 -18.02
CA ASP A 22 -20.47 -13.07 -17.59
C ASP A 22 -20.38 -13.25 -16.06
N ASP A 23 -21.50 -13.44 -15.37
CA ASP A 23 -21.58 -13.54 -13.89
C ASP A 23 -20.62 -14.58 -13.30
N THR A 24 -20.33 -15.65 -14.05
CA THR A 24 -19.37 -16.69 -13.62
C THR A 24 -17.92 -16.19 -13.63
N VAL A 25 -17.57 -15.35 -14.58
CA VAL A 25 -16.25 -14.74 -14.71
C VAL A 25 -16.07 -13.70 -13.61
N LEU A 26 -17.09 -12.87 -13.37
CA LEU A 26 -17.11 -11.89 -12.28
C LEU A 26 -16.92 -12.59 -10.93
N ALA A 27 -17.63 -13.68 -10.63
CA ALA A 27 -17.49 -14.44 -9.39
C ALA A 27 -16.05 -14.98 -9.19
N ARG A 28 -15.43 -15.52 -10.25
CA ARG A 28 -14.04 -16.01 -10.17
C ARG A 28 -13.03 -14.88 -9.93
N HIS A 29 -13.20 -13.74 -10.59
CA HIS A 29 -12.34 -12.59 -10.39
C HIS A 29 -12.49 -12.01 -8.99
N THR A 30 -13.71 -11.99 -8.46
CA THR A 30 -13.98 -11.55 -7.10
C THR A 30 -13.25 -12.43 -6.07
N CYS A 31 -13.31 -13.77 -6.21
CA CYS A 31 -12.56 -14.67 -5.34
C CYS A 31 -11.04 -14.42 -5.40
N LEU A 32 -10.50 -14.19 -6.60
CA LEU A 32 -9.09 -13.86 -6.76
C LEU A 32 -8.73 -12.54 -6.08
N VAL A 33 -9.56 -11.50 -6.27
CA VAL A 33 -9.34 -10.19 -5.63
C VAL A 33 -9.38 -10.31 -4.11
N TRP A 34 -10.32 -11.08 -3.55
CA TRP A 34 -10.37 -11.39 -2.13
C TRP A 34 -9.11 -12.07 -1.64
N TYR A 35 -8.66 -13.10 -2.35
CA TYR A 35 -7.44 -13.82 -1.99
C TYR A 35 -6.22 -12.90 -1.98
N LEU A 36 -6.06 -12.07 -3.02
CA LEU A 36 -4.97 -11.12 -3.12
C LEU A 36 -5.02 -10.05 -2.02
N LEU A 37 -6.22 -9.59 -1.66
CA LEU A 37 -6.41 -8.61 -0.58
C LEU A 37 -6.05 -9.21 0.80
N MET A 38 -6.45 -10.47 1.06
CA MET A 38 -6.06 -11.17 2.29
C MET A 38 -4.54 -11.43 2.34
N LEU A 39 -3.94 -11.77 1.21
CA LEU A 39 -2.49 -11.90 1.10
C LEU A 39 -1.80 -10.56 1.40
N SER A 40 -2.32 -9.44 0.87
CA SER A 40 -1.81 -8.11 1.16
C SER A 40 -1.87 -7.77 2.65
N LEU A 41 -2.97 -8.11 3.33
CA LEU A 41 -3.10 -7.93 4.77
C LEU A 41 -2.05 -8.74 5.55
N LEU A 42 -1.86 -10.01 5.19
CA LEU A 42 -0.85 -10.88 5.81
C LEU A 42 0.56 -10.34 5.58
N LEU A 43 0.88 -9.93 4.36
CA LEU A 43 2.17 -9.34 4.01
C LEU A 43 2.43 -8.06 4.80
N THR A 44 1.43 -7.20 4.95
CA THR A 44 1.54 -5.97 5.74
C THR A 44 1.81 -6.28 7.21
N ALA A 45 1.03 -7.17 7.81
CA ALA A 45 1.17 -7.54 9.21
C ALA A 45 2.56 -8.16 9.50
N THR A 46 3.00 -9.08 8.65
CA THR A 46 4.32 -9.72 8.80
C THR A 46 5.46 -8.73 8.61
N TYR A 47 5.32 -7.77 7.69
CA TYR A 47 6.33 -6.72 7.50
C TYR A 47 6.43 -5.79 8.71
N ILE A 48 5.28 -5.32 9.23
CA ILE A 48 5.24 -4.46 10.41
C ILE A 48 5.84 -5.19 11.62
N ALA A 49 5.44 -6.45 11.85
CA ALA A 49 5.98 -7.27 12.93
C ALA A 49 7.51 -7.45 12.79
N HIS A 50 8.00 -7.71 11.58
CA HIS A 50 9.43 -7.81 11.31
C HIS A 50 10.16 -6.49 11.57
N ALA A 51 9.62 -5.36 11.13
CA ALA A 51 10.21 -4.04 11.34
C ALA A 51 10.33 -3.69 12.84
N VAL A 52 9.29 -4.00 13.62
CA VAL A 52 9.27 -3.82 15.08
C VAL A 52 10.29 -4.75 15.75
N TYR A 53 10.34 -6.01 15.36
CA TYR A 53 11.26 -6.99 15.91
C TYR A 53 12.74 -6.60 15.66
N VAL A 54 13.09 -6.24 14.42
CA VAL A 54 14.47 -5.87 14.06
C VAL A 54 14.91 -4.54 14.69
N SER A 55 13.96 -3.66 14.97
CA SER A 55 14.23 -2.34 15.58
C SER A 55 14.24 -2.37 17.11
N ASP A 56 13.98 -3.52 17.73
CA ASP A 56 13.82 -3.67 19.18
C ASP A 56 12.83 -2.63 19.74
N GLY A 57 11.66 -2.56 19.11
CA GLY A 57 10.59 -1.61 19.42
C GLY A 57 10.06 -0.87 18.19
N ILE A 58 9.31 0.21 18.42
CA ILE A 58 8.70 0.99 17.32
C ILE A 58 9.81 1.72 16.53
N PRO A 59 10.01 1.43 15.24
CA PRO A 59 11.01 2.11 14.42
C PRO A 59 10.62 3.57 14.11
N GLU A 60 11.58 4.37 13.69
CA GLU A 60 11.32 5.76 13.28
C GLU A 60 10.43 5.85 12.03
N SER A 61 10.60 4.95 11.10
CA SER A 61 9.72 4.77 9.94
C SER A 61 9.71 3.32 9.48
N VAL A 62 8.74 2.94 8.66
CA VAL A 62 8.66 1.60 8.07
C VAL A 62 9.91 1.26 7.25
N SER A 63 10.53 2.25 6.61
CA SER A 63 11.74 2.08 5.80
C SER A 63 13.05 2.29 6.57
N ALA A 64 13.03 2.82 7.81
CA ALA A 64 14.24 3.17 8.55
C ALA A 64 15.19 1.97 8.75
N HIS A 65 14.61 0.77 9.01
CA HIS A 65 15.41 -0.44 9.19
C HIS A 65 16.14 -0.89 7.91
N VAL A 66 15.63 -0.49 6.73
CA VAL A 66 16.22 -0.84 5.43
C VAL A 66 17.61 -0.21 5.29
N TYR A 67 17.77 1.01 5.76
CA TYR A 67 19.04 1.73 5.70
C TYR A 67 20.08 1.20 6.70
N ARG A 68 19.63 0.52 7.75
CA ARG A 68 20.54 -0.16 8.71
C ARG A 68 21.19 -1.41 8.12
N HIS A 69 20.60 -1.97 7.05
CA HIS A 69 21.15 -3.10 6.33
C HIS A 69 22.06 -2.64 5.18
N GLY A 70 23.09 -3.44 4.88
CA GLY A 70 23.95 -3.20 3.72
C GLY A 70 23.14 -3.19 2.41
N MET A 71 23.67 -2.52 1.38
CA MET A 71 23.02 -2.38 0.05
C MET A 71 22.48 -3.69 -0.51
N SER A 72 23.17 -4.80 -0.25
CA SER A 72 22.77 -6.14 -0.71
C SER A 72 21.44 -6.65 -0.15
N ARG A 73 20.95 -6.08 0.95
CA ARG A 73 19.67 -6.49 1.55
C ARG A 73 18.51 -5.53 1.26
N ARG A 74 18.78 -4.33 0.75
CA ARG A 74 17.74 -3.33 0.46
C ARG A 74 16.76 -3.79 -0.62
N TRP A 75 17.20 -4.64 -1.54
CA TRP A 75 16.32 -5.19 -2.57
C TRP A 75 15.17 -6.05 -2.01
N TYR A 76 15.33 -6.67 -0.81
CA TYR A 76 14.24 -7.39 -0.15
C TYR A 76 13.07 -6.46 0.18
N TYR A 77 13.37 -5.27 0.70
CA TYR A 77 12.35 -4.26 0.94
C TYR A 77 11.64 -3.86 -0.35
N THR A 78 12.40 -3.60 -1.40
CA THR A 78 11.83 -3.24 -2.70
C THR A 78 10.92 -4.35 -3.22
N ALA A 79 11.38 -5.60 -3.21
CA ALA A 79 10.59 -6.75 -3.66
C ALA A 79 9.31 -6.91 -2.83
N TRP A 80 9.43 -6.77 -1.50
CA TRP A 80 8.28 -6.85 -0.60
C TRP A 80 7.23 -5.79 -0.90
N MET A 81 7.64 -4.54 -0.99
CA MET A 81 6.74 -3.42 -1.30
C MET A 81 6.09 -3.58 -2.68
N TRP A 82 6.79 -4.15 -3.65
CA TRP A 82 6.22 -4.43 -4.97
C TRP A 82 5.15 -5.52 -4.89
N VAL A 83 5.43 -6.63 -4.22
CA VAL A 83 4.45 -7.70 -4.04
C VAL A 83 3.23 -7.16 -3.29
N LEU A 84 3.43 -6.41 -2.21
CA LEU A 84 2.36 -5.78 -1.46
C LEU A 84 1.52 -4.85 -2.33
N SER A 85 2.15 -3.96 -3.09
CA SER A 85 1.44 -3.01 -3.95
C SER A 85 0.65 -3.72 -5.05
N LEU A 86 1.20 -4.78 -5.63
CA LEU A 86 0.52 -5.56 -6.67
C LEU A 86 -0.63 -6.42 -6.13
N THR A 87 -0.58 -6.83 -4.87
CA THR A 87 -1.64 -7.67 -4.28
C THR A 87 -2.89 -6.88 -3.89
N PHE A 88 -2.77 -5.63 -3.44
CA PHE A 88 -3.96 -4.82 -3.16
C PHE A 88 -4.47 -4.01 -4.36
N ALA A 89 -3.63 -3.76 -5.36
CA ALA A 89 -3.99 -2.94 -6.52
C ALA A 89 -5.28 -3.40 -7.23
N PRO A 90 -5.52 -4.71 -7.50
CA PRO A 90 -6.75 -5.15 -8.13
C PRO A 90 -8.01 -4.76 -7.35
N ALA A 91 -8.01 -4.91 -6.03
CA ALA A 91 -9.12 -4.48 -5.18
C ALA A 91 -9.30 -2.95 -5.22
N LEU A 92 -8.20 -2.22 -5.17
CA LEU A 92 -8.22 -0.76 -5.20
C LEU A 92 -8.82 -0.23 -6.50
N PHE A 93 -8.41 -0.76 -7.65
CA PHE A 93 -8.95 -0.36 -8.94
C PHE A 93 -10.42 -0.80 -9.10
N LEU A 94 -10.77 -2.00 -8.67
CA LEU A 94 -12.14 -2.50 -8.74
C LEU A 94 -13.12 -1.65 -7.92
N LEU A 95 -12.69 -1.16 -6.75
CA LEU A 95 -13.54 -0.46 -5.81
C LEU A 95 -13.52 1.07 -5.95
N THR A 96 -12.61 1.60 -6.76
CA THR A 96 -12.55 3.04 -7.04
C THR A 96 -13.45 3.38 -8.22
N PRO A 97 -14.39 4.34 -8.07
CA PRO A 97 -15.19 4.79 -9.19
C PRO A 97 -14.31 5.36 -10.33
N TYR A 98 -14.72 5.11 -11.57
CA TYR A 98 -13.96 5.50 -12.78
C TYR A 98 -13.57 6.99 -12.81
N GLU A 99 -14.42 7.86 -12.25
CA GLU A 99 -14.17 9.31 -12.17
C GLU A 99 -12.92 9.66 -11.34
N PHE A 100 -12.46 8.73 -10.48
CA PHE A 100 -11.33 8.89 -9.57
C PHE A 100 -10.18 7.92 -9.85
N ASP A 101 -10.14 7.28 -11.01
CA ASP A 101 -9.13 6.25 -11.34
C ASP A 101 -7.68 6.78 -11.29
N GLY A 102 -7.48 8.07 -11.43
CA GLY A 102 -6.17 8.70 -11.23
C GLY A 102 -5.57 8.50 -9.85
N ALA A 103 -6.38 8.44 -8.79
CA ALA A 103 -5.90 8.30 -7.41
C ALA A 103 -5.20 6.94 -7.16
N PRO A 104 -5.78 5.78 -7.54
CA PRO A 104 -5.11 4.49 -7.52
C PRO A 104 -3.78 4.46 -8.27
N HIS A 105 -3.73 5.05 -9.48
CA HIS A 105 -2.49 5.09 -10.27
C HIS A 105 -1.39 5.88 -9.56
N VAL A 106 -1.72 7.06 -9.01
CA VAL A 106 -0.76 7.86 -8.25
C VAL A 106 -0.28 7.09 -7.01
N LEU A 107 -1.18 6.43 -6.28
CA LEU A 107 -0.81 5.67 -5.09
C LEU A 107 0.14 4.53 -5.44
N VAL A 108 -0.23 3.65 -6.36
CA VAL A 108 0.58 2.48 -6.72
C VAL A 108 1.94 2.92 -7.28
N THR A 109 1.95 3.91 -8.19
CA THR A 109 3.20 4.42 -8.77
C THR A 109 4.11 5.04 -7.71
N SER A 110 3.57 5.82 -6.79
CA SER A 110 4.35 6.44 -5.71
C SER A 110 4.91 5.43 -4.72
N LEU A 111 4.16 4.35 -4.41
CA LEU A 111 4.64 3.26 -3.56
C LEU A 111 5.78 2.47 -4.24
N LEU A 112 5.64 2.16 -5.53
CA LEU A 112 6.69 1.51 -6.30
C LEU A 112 7.95 2.37 -6.36
N LEU A 113 7.81 3.67 -6.58
CA LEU A 113 8.91 4.63 -6.55
C LEU A 113 9.56 4.67 -5.17
N THR A 114 8.77 4.85 -4.10
CA THR A 114 9.26 4.87 -2.72
C THR A 114 10.07 3.63 -2.37
N SER A 115 9.69 2.48 -2.91
CA SER A 115 10.38 1.21 -2.65
C SER A 115 11.73 1.09 -3.36
N VAL A 116 11.89 1.71 -4.53
CA VAL A 116 13.13 1.65 -5.33
C VAL A 116 14.17 2.67 -4.85
N LEU A 117 13.74 3.81 -4.33
CA LEU A 117 14.64 4.88 -3.92
C LEU A 117 15.72 4.45 -2.93
N PRO A 118 15.48 3.59 -1.91
CA PRO A 118 16.54 3.09 -1.03
C PRO A 118 17.67 2.30 -1.72
N LEU A 119 17.43 1.80 -2.94
CA LEU A 119 18.47 1.14 -3.75
C LEU A 119 19.42 2.13 -4.41
N ILE A 120 18.96 3.36 -4.65
CA ILE A 120 19.66 4.37 -5.45
C ILE A 120 20.22 5.46 -4.55
N GLU A 121 19.48 5.82 -3.51
CA GLU A 121 19.80 6.95 -2.62
C GLU A 121 20.48 6.50 -1.33
N ARG A 122 21.30 7.41 -0.79
CA ARG A 122 21.79 7.30 0.58
C ARG A 122 20.72 7.79 1.56
N GLU A 123 20.78 7.31 2.79
CA GLU A 123 19.90 7.77 3.87
C GLU A 123 19.92 9.32 3.97
N GLY A 124 18.73 9.92 4.05
CA GLY A 124 18.58 11.37 4.24
C GLY A 124 18.32 12.19 2.98
N HIS A 125 18.33 11.60 1.78
CA HIS A 125 17.99 12.32 0.55
C HIS A 125 16.47 12.62 0.45
N GLY A 126 16.16 13.80 -0.10
CA GLY A 126 14.81 14.35 -0.12
C GLY A 126 13.78 13.56 -0.96
N TRP A 127 14.23 12.84 -1.97
CA TRP A 127 13.34 12.11 -2.91
C TRP A 127 12.55 10.99 -2.24
N HIS A 128 13.19 10.21 -1.37
CA HIS A 128 12.49 9.16 -0.62
C HIS A 128 11.42 9.76 0.30
N ARG A 129 11.73 10.88 0.97
CA ARG A 129 10.74 11.58 1.81
C ARG A 129 9.59 12.14 0.98
N ALA A 130 9.90 12.78 -0.15
CA ALA A 130 8.89 13.35 -1.05
C ALA A 130 7.95 12.27 -1.59
N SER A 131 8.49 11.13 -2.05
CA SER A 131 7.67 10.02 -2.54
C SER A 131 6.84 9.36 -1.44
N THR A 132 7.36 9.27 -0.21
CA THR A 132 6.59 8.78 0.96
C THR A 132 5.43 9.71 1.29
N VAL A 133 5.64 11.02 1.28
CA VAL A 133 4.57 12.00 1.49
C VAL A 133 3.52 11.91 0.39
N LEU A 134 3.93 11.82 -0.87
CA LEU A 134 3.02 11.64 -1.99
C LEU A 134 2.20 10.36 -1.85
N SER A 135 2.83 9.25 -1.47
CA SER A 135 2.13 7.99 -1.20
C SER A 135 1.11 8.12 -0.07
N ALA A 136 1.43 8.83 1.00
CA ALA A 136 0.52 9.06 2.12
C ALA A 136 -0.69 9.90 1.69
N VAL A 137 -0.48 10.97 0.92
CA VAL A 137 -1.56 11.82 0.39
C VAL A 137 -2.46 11.02 -0.55
N ALA A 138 -1.87 10.29 -1.50
CA ALA A 138 -2.63 9.46 -2.44
C ALA A 138 -3.39 8.34 -1.72
N CYS A 139 -2.79 7.71 -0.70
CA CYS A 139 -3.45 6.73 0.15
C CYS A 139 -4.67 7.31 0.86
N THR A 140 -4.52 8.51 1.45
CA THR A 140 -5.63 9.21 2.12
C THR A 140 -6.76 9.51 1.16
N ALA A 141 -6.44 9.96 -0.06
CA ALA A 141 -7.43 10.20 -1.11
C ALA A 141 -8.16 8.91 -1.50
N CYS A 142 -7.45 7.80 -1.70
CA CYS A 142 -8.06 6.50 -1.99
C CYS A 142 -8.97 6.03 -0.85
N VAL A 143 -8.55 6.15 0.41
CA VAL A 143 -9.39 5.81 1.57
C VAL A 143 -10.66 6.66 1.59
N TYR A 144 -10.54 7.96 1.35
CA TYR A 144 -11.70 8.86 1.30
C TYR A 144 -12.69 8.46 0.20
N ILE A 145 -12.19 8.10 -0.98
CA ILE A 145 -13.01 7.70 -2.13
C ILE A 145 -13.69 6.36 -1.89
N VAL A 146 -12.96 5.37 -1.35
CA VAL A 146 -13.46 4.00 -1.19
C VAL A 146 -14.37 3.86 0.04
N CYS A 147 -13.91 4.31 1.21
CA CYS A 147 -14.64 4.19 2.47
C CYS A 147 -14.10 5.19 3.51
N LYS A 148 -14.62 6.41 3.48
CA LYS A 148 -14.14 7.55 4.30
C LYS A 148 -14.20 7.33 5.81
N GLU A 149 -15.02 6.40 6.27
CA GLU A 149 -15.19 6.06 7.68
C GLU A 149 -13.86 5.60 8.31
N TRP A 150 -12.99 4.98 7.51
CA TRP A 150 -11.68 4.54 7.96
C TRP A 150 -10.69 5.68 8.25
N LEU A 151 -11.00 6.91 7.84
CA LEU A 151 -10.19 8.08 8.20
C LEU A 151 -10.25 8.39 9.71
N ILE A 152 -11.23 7.82 10.44
CA ILE A 152 -11.30 7.98 11.89
C ILE A 152 -10.02 7.46 12.61
N LEU A 153 -9.33 6.50 12.01
CA LEU A 153 -8.07 5.98 12.55
C LEU A 153 -6.95 7.04 12.58
N TRP A 154 -7.08 8.11 11.82
CA TRP A 154 -6.11 9.18 11.78
C TRP A 154 -6.11 10.03 13.05
N MET A 155 -7.24 10.13 13.73
CA MET A 155 -7.32 10.90 14.98
C MET A 155 -6.42 10.33 16.09
N PRO A 156 -6.53 9.04 16.47
CA PRO A 156 -5.61 8.46 17.44
C PRO A 156 -4.17 8.38 16.93
N ALA A 157 -3.96 8.20 15.62
CA ALA A 157 -2.62 8.16 15.03
C ALA A 157 -1.91 9.53 15.16
N VAL A 158 -2.59 10.63 14.87
CA VAL A 158 -2.05 11.99 15.04
C VAL A 158 -1.77 12.26 16.51
N ALA A 159 -2.70 11.95 17.41
CA ALA A 159 -2.50 12.15 18.84
C ALA A 159 -1.31 11.35 19.39
N THR A 160 -1.20 10.07 18.99
CA THR A 160 -0.06 9.22 19.37
C THR A 160 1.25 9.73 18.75
N GLY A 161 1.20 10.16 17.48
CA GLY A 161 2.34 10.74 16.79
C GLY A 161 2.85 12.05 17.42
N MET A 162 1.95 12.89 17.92
CA MET A 162 2.34 14.10 18.69
C MET A 162 3.06 13.74 19.99
N TYR A 163 2.66 12.67 20.64
CA TYR A 163 3.33 12.18 21.84
C TYR A 163 4.69 11.54 21.54
N PHE A 164 4.78 10.75 20.46
CA PHE A 164 5.98 10.05 20.03
C PHE A 164 6.61 10.70 18.78
N ASN A 165 6.95 11.97 18.85
CA ASN A 165 7.36 12.80 17.71
C ASN A 165 8.39 12.13 16.78
N SER A 166 9.40 11.44 17.33
CA SER A 166 10.41 10.71 16.54
C SER A 166 9.85 9.48 15.80
N ARG A 167 8.69 8.96 16.21
CA ARG A 167 8.03 7.78 15.64
C ARG A 167 6.85 8.13 14.73
N LEU A 168 6.56 9.42 14.57
CA LEU A 168 5.45 9.91 13.76
C LEU A 168 5.44 9.32 12.34
N PRO A 169 6.56 9.24 11.59
CA PRO A 169 6.55 8.68 10.25
C PRO A 169 6.10 7.22 10.22
N PHE A 170 6.53 6.40 11.18
CA PHE A 170 6.10 5.01 11.29
C PHE A 170 4.59 4.90 11.53
N ILE A 171 4.10 5.66 12.51
CA ILE A 171 2.68 5.66 12.90
C ILE A 171 1.80 6.07 11.72
N VAL A 172 2.19 7.14 11.00
CA VAL A 172 1.47 7.59 9.80
C VAL A 172 1.47 6.53 8.71
N GLN A 173 2.60 5.92 8.41
CA GLN A 173 2.71 4.88 7.38
C GLN A 173 1.84 3.65 7.72
N VAL A 174 1.89 3.17 8.95
CA VAL A 174 1.04 2.06 9.41
C VAL A 174 -0.43 2.42 9.35
N THR A 175 -0.81 3.63 9.78
CA THR A 175 -2.20 4.10 9.72
C THR A 175 -2.70 4.20 8.28
N CYS A 176 -1.90 4.74 7.36
CA CYS A 176 -2.23 4.80 5.93
C CYS A 176 -2.57 3.41 5.37
N VAL A 177 -1.66 2.46 5.55
CA VAL A 177 -1.85 1.11 4.99
C VAL A 177 -3.00 0.39 5.67
N SER A 178 -3.13 0.49 6.99
CA SER A 178 -4.25 -0.14 7.74
C SER A 178 -5.60 0.45 7.32
N SER A 179 -5.70 1.77 7.18
CA SER A 179 -6.93 2.44 6.72
C SER A 179 -7.27 2.03 5.28
N LEU A 180 -6.27 1.93 4.40
CA LEU A 180 -6.48 1.51 3.02
C LEU A 180 -7.01 0.07 2.95
N LEU A 181 -6.31 -0.88 3.57
CA LEU A 181 -6.73 -2.28 3.56
C LEU A 181 -8.09 -2.47 4.24
N GLY A 182 -8.33 -1.79 5.36
CA GLY A 182 -9.62 -1.81 6.03
C GLY A 182 -10.75 -1.26 5.16
N SER A 183 -10.52 -0.15 4.46
CA SER A 183 -11.51 0.43 3.54
C SER A 183 -11.84 -0.50 2.38
N LEU A 184 -10.82 -1.13 1.78
CA LEU A 184 -11.00 -2.09 0.70
C LEU A 184 -11.79 -3.33 1.17
N ILE A 185 -11.42 -3.91 2.33
CA ILE A 185 -12.11 -5.07 2.90
C ILE A 185 -13.57 -4.73 3.21
N THR A 186 -13.83 -3.60 3.88
CA THR A 186 -15.19 -3.17 4.22
C THR A 186 -16.04 -2.99 2.95
N ARG A 187 -15.49 -2.35 1.94
CA ARG A 187 -16.21 -2.11 0.69
C ARG A 187 -16.46 -3.40 -0.08
N MET A 188 -15.50 -4.32 -0.09
CA MET A 188 -15.67 -5.65 -0.67
C MET A 188 -16.81 -6.43 0.03
N ILE A 189 -16.89 -6.40 1.35
CA ILE A 189 -17.97 -7.07 2.12
C ILE A 189 -19.33 -6.47 1.78
N VAL A 190 -19.41 -5.15 1.62
CA VAL A 190 -20.68 -4.45 1.34
C VAL A 190 -21.17 -4.68 -0.10
N LEU A 191 -20.26 -4.76 -1.05
CA LEU A 191 -20.61 -4.87 -2.48
C LEU A 191 -20.79 -6.32 -2.95
N LEU A 192 -20.27 -7.29 -2.21
CA LEU A 192 -20.23 -8.70 -2.60
C LEU A 192 -20.80 -9.52 -1.44
N PRO A 193 -22.14 -9.58 -1.33
CA PRO A 193 -22.83 -10.35 -0.32
C PRO A 193 -22.61 -11.86 -0.47
#